data_d9c50d1cae983e64a6e7a591f70f6723
#
_entry.id   d9c50d1cae983e64a6e7a591f70f6723
#
_cell.length_a   1.000
_cell.length_b   1.000
_cell.length_c   1.000
_cell.angle_alpha   90.00
_cell.angle_beta   90.00
_cell.angle_gamma   90.00
#
_symmetry.space_group_name_H-M   'P 1'
#
loop_
_entity.id
_entity.type
_entity.pdbx_description
1 polymer ?
#
loop_
_entity_poly.entity_id
_entity_poly.type
_entity_poly.pdbx_seq_one_letter_code
_entity_poly.pdbx_strand_id
1 'polypeptide(L)'
;MVHAGRAYIVCSTQRSGSTYLCHLLASTGVAGKPQEYFEARAETGSPPHPGYFLAGLPRTGAGIRDDERPTDTPDYSDLRSVDGWEAHLERTFQLGTTDNGVFATKLMWNQLPDLEQHAAALPDLAGLSRPELLDELFARPNYVWMRRLDKVSQAISMWRALQTRTWRRENPTAEGEPPNLSYSFRGIEHLRRRLSADDEAWGRYFRRSAIEPLELYYETDVKPDPAGAVARVLSHIGVDLPSEWKPETRMVRQSDELNDAWRAAYDRDATARLSV
;
A
#
# COMPACT_ATOMS: atom_id res chain seq x y z
N MET A 1 23.65 -11.52 -0.81
CA MET A 1 22.23 -11.22 -1.11
C MET A 1 21.89 -11.71 -2.50
N VAL A 2 20.74 -12.34 -2.73
CA VAL A 2 20.28 -12.76 -4.05
C VAL A 2 19.81 -11.49 -4.78
N HIS A 3 20.62 -10.97 -5.69
CA HIS A 3 20.22 -9.83 -6.49
C HIS A 3 19.22 -10.29 -7.57
N ALA A 4 18.01 -9.79 -7.52
CA ALA A 4 17.09 -9.87 -8.64
C ALA A 4 17.75 -9.19 -9.86
N GLY A 5 17.61 -9.78 -11.04
CA GLY A 5 18.18 -9.17 -12.25
C GLY A 5 17.56 -7.81 -12.57
N ARG A 6 16.34 -7.57 -12.10
CA ARG A 6 15.58 -6.32 -12.25
C ARG A 6 14.59 -6.20 -11.11
N ALA A 7 14.52 -5.02 -10.49
CA ALA A 7 13.61 -4.79 -9.37
C ALA A 7 12.84 -3.47 -9.53
N TYR A 8 11.63 -3.41 -8.95
CA TYR A 8 10.90 -2.16 -8.80
C TYR A 8 10.07 -2.14 -7.51
N ILE A 9 9.74 -0.93 -7.07
CA ILE A 9 8.97 -0.66 -5.87
C ILE A 9 7.71 0.11 -6.24
N VAL A 10 6.54 -0.42 -5.86
CA VAL A 10 5.28 0.32 -5.90
C VAL A 10 5.16 1.13 -4.61
N CYS A 11 5.49 2.41 -4.69
CA CYS A 11 5.40 3.37 -3.60
C CYS A 11 3.99 3.95 -3.51
N SER A 12 3.38 3.91 -2.35
CA SER A 12 2.01 4.44 -2.20
C SER A 12 1.65 4.78 -0.76
N THR A 13 0.40 5.18 -0.57
CA THR A 13 -0.27 5.31 0.72
C THR A 13 -1.48 4.37 0.76
N GLN A 14 -1.95 4.04 1.94
CA GLN A 14 -3.09 3.12 2.11
C GLN A 14 -4.32 3.63 1.38
N ARG A 15 -5.12 2.70 0.85
CA ARG A 15 -6.38 2.98 0.13
C ARG A 15 -6.21 3.82 -1.14
N SER A 16 -5.02 3.86 -1.73
CA SER A 16 -4.75 4.56 -3.00
C SER A 16 -5.18 3.78 -4.24
N GLY A 17 -5.57 2.51 -4.11
CA GLY A 17 -5.78 1.59 -5.24
C GLY A 17 -4.53 0.78 -5.62
N SER A 18 -3.43 0.94 -4.88
CA SER A 18 -2.17 0.24 -5.17
C SER A 18 -2.30 -1.28 -5.11
N THR A 19 -3.12 -1.84 -4.22
CA THR A 19 -3.36 -3.29 -4.17
C THR A 19 -4.00 -3.78 -5.48
N TYR A 20 -4.93 -3.03 -6.05
CA TYR A 20 -5.52 -3.35 -7.35
C TYR A 20 -4.48 -3.37 -8.47
N LEU A 21 -3.64 -2.32 -8.55
CA LEU A 21 -2.52 -2.28 -9.51
C LEU A 21 -1.56 -3.45 -9.31
N CYS A 22 -1.19 -3.78 -8.07
CA CYS A 22 -0.29 -4.89 -7.76
C CYS A 22 -0.86 -6.25 -8.19
N HIS A 23 -2.17 -6.48 -8.02
CA HIS A 23 -2.82 -7.69 -8.52
C HIS A 23 -2.79 -7.79 -10.04
N LEU A 24 -3.05 -6.67 -10.75
CA LEU A 24 -2.95 -6.64 -12.20
C LEU A 24 -1.52 -6.93 -12.67
N LEU A 25 -0.51 -6.33 -12.05
CA LEU A 25 0.90 -6.57 -12.37
C LEU A 25 1.28 -8.04 -12.14
N ALA A 26 0.93 -8.59 -10.98
CA ALA A 26 1.20 -10.00 -10.67
C ALA A 26 0.51 -10.97 -11.66
N SER A 27 -0.69 -10.63 -12.14
CA SER A 27 -1.43 -11.46 -13.10
C SER A 27 -0.79 -11.54 -14.48
N THR A 28 0.16 -10.63 -14.80
CA THR A 28 0.92 -10.70 -16.05
C THR A 28 1.89 -11.88 -16.09
N GLY A 29 2.30 -12.40 -14.93
CA GLY A 29 3.31 -13.45 -14.80
C GLY A 29 4.76 -12.99 -15.09
N VAL A 30 4.96 -11.74 -15.51
CA VAL A 30 6.27 -11.20 -15.91
C VAL A 30 6.70 -9.95 -15.12
N ALA A 31 5.79 -9.38 -14.31
CA ALA A 31 6.03 -8.14 -13.59
C ALA A 31 6.45 -8.33 -12.12
N GLY A 32 6.99 -9.46 -11.74
CA GLY A 32 7.15 -9.75 -10.31
C GLY A 32 5.80 -9.94 -9.61
N LYS A 33 5.83 -10.08 -8.29
CA LYS A 33 4.62 -10.25 -7.47
C LYS A 33 4.61 -9.17 -6.37
N PRO A 34 4.29 -7.90 -6.68
CA PRO A 34 4.38 -6.82 -5.72
C PRO A 34 3.36 -7.00 -4.59
N GLN A 35 3.85 -7.17 -3.37
CA GLN A 35 3.07 -7.24 -2.14
C GLN A 35 3.77 -6.46 -1.02
N GLU A 36 3.09 -6.26 0.10
CA GLU A 36 3.62 -5.55 1.27
C GLU A 36 4.48 -6.50 2.14
N TYR A 37 5.53 -7.08 1.59
CA TYR A 37 6.38 -8.04 2.29
C TYR A 37 7.04 -7.48 3.54
N PHE A 38 7.22 -6.16 3.61
CA PHE A 38 7.87 -5.47 4.72
C PHE A 38 6.89 -4.90 5.75
N GLU A 39 5.59 -5.10 5.56
CA GLU A 39 4.58 -4.78 6.56
C GLU A 39 4.54 -5.83 7.68
N ALA A 40 4.68 -7.10 7.31
CA ALA A 40 4.69 -8.21 8.24
C ALA A 40 6.14 -8.65 8.48
N ARG A 41 6.56 -8.62 9.75
CA ARG A 41 7.85 -9.14 10.17
C ARG A 41 7.73 -10.61 10.50
N ALA A 42 8.74 -11.39 10.14
CA ALA A 42 8.78 -12.81 10.45
C ALA A 42 8.55 -13.06 11.95
N GLU A 43 9.21 -12.26 12.82
CA GLU A 43 9.16 -12.42 14.28
C GLU A 43 7.82 -12.00 14.89
N THR A 44 7.16 -11.01 14.32
CA THR A 44 5.94 -10.44 14.93
C THR A 44 4.66 -10.84 14.20
N GLY A 45 4.75 -11.13 12.90
CA GLY A 45 3.57 -11.33 12.05
C GLY A 45 2.57 -10.18 12.19
N SER A 46 3.09 -8.96 12.45
CA SER A 46 2.27 -7.81 12.79
C SER A 46 1.34 -7.46 11.65
N PRO A 47 0.04 -7.30 11.92
CA PRO A 47 -0.89 -6.70 10.96
C PRO A 47 -0.55 -5.22 10.76
N PRO A 48 -1.15 -4.57 9.75
CA PRO A 48 -1.04 -3.13 9.54
C PRO A 48 -1.22 -2.37 10.85
N HIS A 49 -0.32 -1.41 11.14
CA HIS A 49 -0.33 -0.68 12.40
C HIS A 49 -1.50 0.32 12.47
N PRO A 50 -2.68 -0.04 13.01
CA PRO A 50 -3.77 0.92 13.20
C PRO A 50 -3.32 2.12 14.04
N GLY A 51 -2.43 1.88 15.01
CA GLY A 51 -1.91 2.92 15.90
C GLY A 51 -1.25 4.08 15.17
N TYR A 52 -0.56 3.85 14.06
CA TYR A 52 0.00 4.92 13.23
C TYR A 52 -1.07 5.90 12.74
N PHE A 53 -2.20 5.38 12.26
CA PHE A 53 -3.28 6.19 11.71
C PHE A 53 -4.17 6.82 12.78
N LEU A 54 -4.21 6.22 13.98
CA LEU A 54 -5.04 6.68 15.09
C LEU A 54 -4.30 7.60 16.06
N ALA A 55 -2.99 7.73 15.93
CA ALA A 55 -2.18 8.61 16.77
C ALA A 55 -2.69 10.05 16.69
N GLY A 56 -3.05 10.61 17.86
CA GLY A 56 -3.60 11.95 17.98
C GLY A 56 -5.13 12.06 17.85
N LEU A 57 -5.85 10.96 17.60
CA LEU A 57 -7.30 10.91 17.71
C LEU A 57 -7.73 10.56 19.14
N PRO A 58 -8.77 11.22 19.70
CA PRO A 58 -9.35 10.79 20.96
C PRO A 58 -9.95 9.39 20.81
N ARG A 59 -9.65 8.49 21.74
CA ARG A 59 -10.12 7.09 21.74
C ARG A 59 -11.61 6.91 21.99
N THR A 60 -12.37 7.97 22.18
CA THR A 60 -13.79 7.92 22.51
C THR A 60 -14.66 7.85 21.27
N GLY A 61 -15.42 6.77 21.13
CA GLY A 61 -16.62 6.70 20.28
C GLY A 61 -16.47 6.10 18.89
N ALA A 62 -15.29 5.66 18.48
CA ALA A 62 -15.11 5.15 17.10
C ALA A 62 -15.27 3.63 16.92
N GLY A 63 -15.46 2.86 18.01
CA GLY A 63 -15.51 1.39 17.92
C GLY A 63 -14.21 0.72 17.44
N ILE A 64 -13.14 1.52 17.32
CA ILE A 64 -11.84 1.06 16.82
C ILE A 64 -11.03 0.54 18.01
N ARG A 65 -10.64 -0.72 17.94
CA ARG A 65 -9.75 -1.36 18.93
C ARG A 65 -8.38 -1.55 18.33
N ASP A 66 -7.33 -1.19 19.06
CA ASP A 66 -5.94 -1.29 18.64
C ASP A 66 -5.39 -2.74 18.67
N ASP A 67 -6.05 -3.61 19.43
CA ASP A 67 -5.56 -4.93 19.86
C ASP A 67 -6.09 -6.12 19.04
N GLU A 68 -7.08 -5.90 18.18
CA GLU A 68 -7.63 -6.98 17.37
C GLU A 68 -7.02 -7.02 15.97
N ARG A 69 -6.70 -8.20 15.46
CA ARG A 69 -6.21 -8.39 14.09
C ARG A 69 -7.30 -8.11 13.07
N PRO A 70 -6.97 -7.53 11.89
CA PRO A 70 -7.89 -7.45 10.77
C PRO A 70 -8.42 -8.82 10.36
N THR A 71 -9.69 -8.90 9.95
CA THR A 71 -10.34 -10.15 9.53
C THR A 71 -9.80 -10.69 8.22
N ASP A 72 -9.28 -9.79 7.36
CA ASP A 72 -8.72 -10.10 6.04
C ASP A 72 -7.22 -9.76 5.96
N THR A 73 -6.47 -10.06 7.03
CA THR A 73 -5.02 -9.91 7.04
C THR A 73 -4.42 -10.77 5.92
N PRO A 74 -3.52 -10.21 5.09
CA PRO A 74 -2.81 -11.00 4.09
C PRO A 74 -2.15 -12.22 4.71
N ASP A 75 -2.14 -13.34 3.97
CA ASP A 75 -1.43 -14.52 4.43
C ASP A 75 0.08 -14.34 4.25
N TYR A 76 0.77 -14.09 5.36
CA TYR A 76 2.22 -13.99 5.45
C TYR A 76 2.83 -15.22 6.14
N SER A 77 2.12 -16.37 6.14
CA SER A 77 2.59 -17.59 6.82
C SER A 77 3.98 -18.00 6.37
N ASP A 78 4.27 -17.90 5.07
CA ASP A 78 5.58 -18.21 4.49
C ASP A 78 6.70 -17.31 5.04
N LEU A 79 6.41 -16.03 5.31
CA LEU A 79 7.37 -15.09 5.90
C LEU A 79 7.50 -15.27 7.42
N ARG A 80 6.40 -15.62 8.10
CA ARG A 80 6.40 -15.87 9.55
C ARG A 80 7.11 -17.13 9.95
N SER A 81 7.35 -18.05 9.02
CA SER A 81 8.04 -19.30 9.26
C SER A 81 9.57 -19.21 9.21
N VAL A 82 10.14 -18.05 8.85
CA VAL A 82 11.58 -17.84 8.75
C VAL A 82 12.13 -17.10 9.97
N ASP A 83 13.33 -17.49 10.39
CA ASP A 83 14.03 -16.86 11.50
C ASP A 83 15.03 -15.81 10.99
N GLY A 84 14.97 -14.64 11.60
CA GLY A 84 15.88 -13.55 11.32
C GLY A 84 15.61 -12.77 10.03
N TRP A 85 16.29 -11.62 9.93
CA TRP A 85 16.05 -10.67 8.85
C TRP A 85 16.63 -11.11 7.50
N GLU A 86 17.78 -11.79 7.50
CA GLU A 86 18.38 -12.31 6.26
C GLU A 86 17.47 -13.35 5.61
N ALA A 87 16.97 -14.31 6.38
CA ALA A 87 16.05 -15.32 5.91
C ALA A 87 14.72 -14.70 5.42
N HIS A 88 14.23 -13.66 6.11
CA HIS A 88 13.08 -12.90 5.68
C HIS A 88 13.30 -12.24 4.32
N LEU A 89 14.44 -11.59 4.11
CA LEU A 89 14.81 -10.99 2.83
C LEU A 89 14.89 -12.05 1.73
N GLU A 90 15.62 -13.14 1.97
CA GLU A 90 15.76 -14.23 1.01
C GLU A 90 14.38 -14.77 0.59
N ARG A 91 13.52 -15.07 1.56
CA ARG A 91 12.17 -15.56 1.30
C ARG A 91 11.30 -14.53 0.56
N THR A 92 11.43 -13.26 0.91
CA THR A 92 10.75 -12.15 0.22
C THR A 92 11.15 -12.09 -1.25
N PHE A 93 12.44 -12.19 -1.56
CA PHE A 93 12.91 -12.21 -2.94
C PHE A 93 12.41 -13.44 -3.71
N GLN A 94 12.39 -14.61 -3.09
CA GLN A 94 11.81 -15.82 -3.70
C GLN A 94 10.33 -15.64 -4.02
N LEU A 95 9.54 -15.09 -3.10
CA LEU A 95 8.10 -14.89 -3.28
C LEU A 95 7.77 -13.78 -4.27
N GLY A 96 8.54 -12.70 -4.26
CA GLY A 96 8.30 -11.49 -5.05
C GLY A 96 8.81 -11.54 -6.48
N THR A 97 9.64 -12.56 -6.84
CA THR A 97 10.26 -12.66 -8.16
C THR A 97 9.48 -13.59 -9.08
N THR A 98 9.31 -13.20 -10.34
CA THR A 98 8.79 -14.04 -11.42
C THR A 98 9.91 -14.77 -12.17
N ASP A 99 9.57 -15.79 -12.95
CA ASP A 99 10.53 -16.68 -13.64
C ASP A 99 11.50 -15.93 -14.57
N ASN A 100 11.10 -14.76 -15.07
CA ASN A 100 11.96 -13.87 -15.87
C ASN A 100 12.96 -13.03 -15.04
N GLY A 101 13.06 -13.26 -13.73
CA GLY A 101 13.98 -12.59 -12.83
C GLY A 101 13.54 -11.19 -12.37
N VAL A 102 12.30 -10.79 -12.61
CA VAL A 102 11.77 -9.51 -12.13
C VAL A 102 11.26 -9.65 -10.70
N PHE A 103 11.85 -8.90 -9.79
CA PHE A 103 11.37 -8.75 -8.41
C PHE A 103 10.49 -7.50 -8.27
N ALA A 104 9.44 -7.59 -7.46
CA ALA A 104 8.61 -6.46 -7.11
C ALA A 104 8.15 -6.48 -5.66
N THR A 105 8.10 -5.31 -5.06
CA THR A 105 7.49 -5.09 -3.74
C THR A 105 6.61 -3.85 -3.74
N LYS A 106 5.70 -3.77 -2.78
CA LYS A 106 4.91 -2.57 -2.49
C LYS A 106 5.32 -2.04 -1.12
N LEU A 107 5.66 -0.76 -1.06
CA LEU A 107 6.01 -0.06 0.17
C LEU A 107 5.07 1.11 0.42
N MET A 108 4.53 1.17 1.62
CA MET A 108 3.83 2.34 2.14
C MET A 108 4.80 3.24 2.88
N TRP A 109 4.58 4.56 2.87
CA TRP A 109 5.48 5.50 3.53
C TRP A 109 5.74 5.16 5.00
N ASN A 110 4.69 4.77 5.72
CA ASN A 110 4.76 4.44 7.14
C ASN A 110 5.50 3.13 7.46
N GLN A 111 5.83 2.31 6.45
CA GLN A 111 6.59 1.06 6.63
C GLN A 111 8.11 1.28 6.56
N LEU A 112 8.54 2.40 5.97
CA LEU A 112 9.96 2.69 5.77
C LEU A 112 10.78 2.76 7.07
N PRO A 113 10.32 3.39 8.17
CA PRO A 113 11.07 3.40 9.41
C PRO A 113 11.32 1.99 9.98
N ASP A 114 10.35 1.09 9.88
CA ASP A 114 10.49 -0.29 10.33
C ASP A 114 11.48 -1.06 9.44
N LEU A 115 11.40 -0.87 8.12
CA LEU A 115 12.35 -1.43 7.16
C LEU A 115 13.78 -0.97 7.47
N GLU A 116 13.99 0.33 7.69
CA GLU A 116 15.28 0.92 8.03
C GLU A 116 15.85 0.36 9.34
N GLN A 117 15.01 0.26 10.37
CA GLN A 117 15.39 -0.29 11.65
C GLN A 117 15.86 -1.74 11.55
N HIS A 118 15.18 -2.56 10.74
CA HIS A 118 15.54 -3.97 10.56
C HIS A 118 16.77 -4.14 9.69
N ALA A 119 16.87 -3.36 8.62
CA ALA A 119 18.03 -3.37 7.75
C ALA A 119 19.30 -2.95 8.51
N ALA A 120 19.20 -2.02 9.45
CA ALA A 120 20.33 -1.61 10.29
C ALA A 120 20.90 -2.73 11.18
N ALA A 121 20.17 -3.84 11.37
CA ALA A 121 20.69 -5.03 12.04
C ALA A 121 21.68 -5.84 11.20
N LEU A 122 21.71 -5.62 9.88
CA LEU A 122 22.66 -6.24 8.96
C LEU A 122 23.90 -5.35 8.83
N PRO A 123 25.13 -5.86 9.08
CA PRO A 123 26.35 -5.06 9.08
C PRO A 123 26.57 -4.27 7.77
N ASP A 124 26.27 -4.90 6.62
CA ASP A 124 26.47 -4.30 5.29
C ASP A 124 25.46 -3.18 4.97
N LEU A 125 24.37 -3.08 5.72
CA LEU A 125 23.29 -2.10 5.53
C LEU A 125 23.26 -1.05 6.65
N ALA A 126 24.03 -1.25 7.70
CA ALA A 126 24.07 -0.35 8.85
C ALA A 126 24.63 1.03 8.45
N GLY A 127 23.90 2.08 8.82
CA GLY A 127 24.34 3.46 8.60
C GLY A 127 24.09 4.01 7.19
N LEU A 128 23.52 3.22 6.28
CA LEU A 128 23.11 3.72 4.96
C LEU A 128 21.95 4.72 5.09
N SER A 129 21.99 5.76 4.28
CA SER A 129 20.83 6.63 4.08
C SER A 129 19.69 5.86 3.38
N ARG A 130 18.44 6.35 3.48
CA ARG A 130 17.27 5.67 2.85
C ARG A 130 17.48 5.38 1.36
N PRO A 131 17.97 6.30 0.51
CA PRO A 131 18.22 5.99 -0.89
C PRO A 131 19.27 4.89 -1.08
N GLU A 132 20.39 4.98 -0.36
CA GLU A 132 21.46 3.97 -0.41
C GLU A 132 20.97 2.60 0.06
N LEU A 133 20.15 2.58 1.13
CA LEU A 133 19.55 1.36 1.64
C LEU A 133 18.63 0.69 0.61
N LEU A 134 17.74 1.45 -0.02
CA LEU A 134 16.83 0.90 -1.01
C LEU A 134 17.57 0.46 -2.28
N ASP A 135 18.62 1.19 -2.67
CA ASP A 135 19.49 0.82 -3.79
C ASP A 135 20.26 -0.48 -3.51
N GLU A 136 20.77 -0.64 -2.30
CA GLU A 136 21.51 -1.85 -1.91
C GLU A 136 20.56 -3.06 -1.75
N LEU A 137 19.42 -2.87 -1.07
CA LEU A 137 18.45 -3.94 -0.87
C LEU A 137 17.84 -4.46 -2.18
N PHE A 138 17.53 -3.56 -3.12
CA PHE A 138 16.77 -3.87 -4.32
C PHE A 138 17.56 -3.69 -5.62
N ALA A 139 18.88 -3.62 -5.56
CA ALA A 139 19.76 -3.50 -6.72
C ALA A 139 19.40 -2.32 -7.65
N ARG A 140 19.22 -1.14 -7.08
CA ARG A 140 18.82 0.10 -7.77
C ARG A 140 17.44 -0.05 -8.46
N PRO A 141 16.37 -0.11 -7.69
CA PRO A 141 15.03 -0.40 -8.21
C PRO A 141 14.49 0.75 -9.06
N ASN A 142 13.62 0.42 -10.00
CA ASN A 142 12.71 1.39 -10.58
C ASN A 142 11.61 1.73 -9.57
N TYR A 143 11.02 2.93 -9.68
CA TYR A 143 9.98 3.38 -8.76
C TYR A 143 8.69 3.65 -9.52
N VAL A 144 7.59 3.11 -9.01
CA VAL A 144 6.22 3.40 -9.46
C VAL A 144 5.48 4.07 -8.32
N TRP A 145 5.11 5.34 -8.47
CA TRP A 145 4.41 6.09 -7.44
C TRP A 145 2.91 6.09 -7.71
N MET A 146 2.19 5.22 -7.00
CA MET A 146 0.74 5.09 -7.11
C MET A 146 0.03 6.02 -6.14
N ARG A 147 -0.74 6.96 -6.69
CA ARG A 147 -1.40 8.04 -5.97
C ARG A 147 -2.92 8.00 -6.09
N ARG A 148 -3.59 8.70 -5.19
CA ARG A 148 -5.00 8.96 -5.25
C ARG A 148 -5.26 10.46 -5.16
N LEU A 149 -6.01 11.02 -6.13
CA LEU A 149 -6.34 12.45 -6.16
C LEU A 149 -7.39 12.80 -5.12
N ASP A 150 -8.45 12.00 -5.04
CA ASP A 150 -9.54 12.20 -4.07
C ASP A 150 -9.14 11.72 -2.68
N LYS A 151 -8.46 12.61 -1.93
CA LYS A 151 -7.99 12.34 -0.56
C LYS A 151 -9.14 12.18 0.43
N VAL A 152 -10.31 12.78 0.20
CA VAL A 152 -11.49 12.61 1.07
C VAL A 152 -12.05 11.20 0.91
N SER A 153 -12.29 10.74 -0.31
CA SER A 153 -12.74 9.37 -0.54
C SER A 153 -11.70 8.33 -0.11
N GLN A 154 -10.40 8.65 -0.21
CA GLN A 154 -9.33 7.81 0.33
C GLN A 154 -9.44 7.68 1.85
N ALA A 155 -9.64 8.79 2.56
CA ALA A 155 -9.79 8.83 4.01
C ALA A 155 -11.07 8.15 4.49
N ILE A 156 -12.19 8.31 3.79
CA ILE A 156 -13.44 7.60 4.07
C ILE A 156 -13.23 6.08 3.96
N SER A 157 -12.58 5.63 2.88
CA SER A 157 -12.25 4.21 2.72
C SER A 157 -11.34 3.70 3.83
N MET A 158 -10.39 4.53 4.31
CA MET A 158 -9.51 4.17 5.43
C MET A 158 -10.27 4.14 6.76
N TRP A 159 -11.13 5.13 7.02
CA TRP A 159 -11.95 5.19 8.23
C TRP A 159 -12.86 3.97 8.36
N ARG A 160 -13.44 3.54 7.23
CA ARG A 160 -14.23 2.32 7.16
C ARG A 160 -13.39 1.07 7.40
N ALA A 161 -12.22 0.95 6.75
CA ALA A 161 -11.33 -0.19 6.92
C ALA A 161 -10.87 -0.34 8.39
N LEU A 162 -10.61 0.76 9.09
CA LEU A 162 -10.25 0.75 10.52
C LEU A 162 -11.40 0.24 11.40
N GLN A 163 -12.66 0.50 11.05
CA GLN A 163 -13.82 0.03 11.80
C GLN A 163 -14.19 -1.42 11.47
N THR A 164 -14.16 -1.79 10.17
CA THR A 164 -14.52 -3.14 9.70
C THR A 164 -13.37 -4.13 9.87
N ARG A 165 -12.12 -3.63 9.95
CA ARG A 165 -10.88 -4.42 9.87
C ARG A 165 -10.72 -5.17 8.55
N THR A 166 -11.49 -4.77 7.53
CA THR A 166 -11.45 -5.33 6.18
C THR A 166 -10.63 -4.43 5.27
N TRP A 167 -9.43 -4.89 4.90
CA TRP A 167 -8.48 -4.15 4.07
C TRP A 167 -8.62 -4.46 2.59
N ARG A 168 -9.11 -5.67 2.26
CA ARG A 168 -9.34 -6.18 0.90
C ARG A 168 -10.73 -6.81 0.83
N ARG A 169 -11.36 -6.78 -0.33
CA ARG A 169 -12.56 -7.55 -0.63
C ARG A 169 -12.33 -8.32 -1.93
N GLU A 170 -12.17 -9.61 -1.80
CA GLU A 170 -12.06 -10.53 -2.95
C GLU A 170 -13.40 -11.24 -3.23
N ASN A 171 -14.31 -11.24 -2.25
CA ASN A 171 -15.62 -11.85 -2.38
C ASN A 171 -16.72 -10.89 -1.89
N PRO A 172 -17.70 -10.53 -2.76
CA PRO A 172 -18.81 -9.65 -2.37
C PRO A 172 -19.78 -10.27 -1.36
N THR A 173 -19.76 -11.61 -1.21
CA THR A 173 -20.65 -12.35 -0.31
C THR A 173 -20.01 -12.72 1.03
N ALA A 174 -18.74 -12.38 1.25
CA ALA A 174 -18.10 -12.63 2.54
C ALA A 174 -18.64 -11.65 3.57
N GLU A 175 -19.33 -12.19 4.56
CA GLU A 175 -19.87 -11.65 5.81
C GLU A 175 -20.29 -10.17 5.79
N GLY A 176 -21.54 -9.95 6.18
CA GLY A 176 -22.14 -8.61 6.25
C GLY A 176 -21.28 -7.62 7.04
N GLU A 177 -21.39 -6.36 6.68
CA GLU A 177 -20.73 -5.27 7.39
C GLU A 177 -21.07 -5.31 8.88
N PRO A 178 -20.09 -4.99 9.75
CA PRO A 178 -20.38 -4.84 11.16
C PRO A 178 -21.54 -3.85 11.35
N PRO A 179 -22.54 -4.18 12.19
CA PRO A 179 -23.80 -3.44 12.25
C PRO A 179 -23.69 -2.00 12.79
N ASN A 180 -22.51 -1.52 13.13
CA ASN A 180 -22.31 -0.24 13.83
C ASN A 180 -21.21 0.65 13.23
N LEU A 181 -21.14 0.75 11.88
CA LEU A 181 -20.24 1.72 11.26
C LEU A 181 -20.69 3.15 11.52
N SER A 182 -19.80 3.99 12.00
CA SER A 182 -20.12 5.37 12.37
C SER A 182 -19.31 6.39 11.55
N TYR A 183 -20.01 7.38 11.02
CA TYR A 183 -19.39 8.54 10.43
C TYR A 183 -18.70 9.40 11.50
N SER A 184 -17.51 9.94 11.17
CA SER A 184 -16.83 10.93 11.99
C SER A 184 -16.08 11.91 11.11
N PHE A 185 -16.54 13.16 11.02
CA PHE A 185 -15.81 14.23 10.33
C PHE A 185 -14.37 14.34 10.83
N ARG A 186 -14.20 14.38 12.18
CA ARG A 186 -12.87 14.53 12.80
C ARG A 186 -11.95 13.34 12.47
N GLY A 187 -12.47 12.13 12.47
CA GLY A 187 -11.73 10.92 12.12
C GLY A 187 -11.30 10.93 10.65
N ILE A 188 -12.23 11.21 9.75
CA ILE A 188 -11.96 11.27 8.31
C ILE A 188 -10.99 12.41 7.97
N GLU A 189 -11.16 13.60 8.54
CA GLU A 189 -10.26 14.73 8.32
C GLU A 189 -8.85 14.48 8.84
N HIS A 190 -8.71 13.83 10.00
CA HIS A 190 -7.42 13.40 10.51
C HIS A 190 -6.71 12.43 9.54
N LEU A 191 -7.42 11.41 9.07
CA LEU A 191 -6.89 10.45 8.09
C LEU A 191 -6.55 11.12 6.75
N ARG A 192 -7.39 12.04 6.28
CA ARG A 192 -7.12 12.80 5.07
C ARG A 192 -5.79 13.54 5.16
N ARG A 193 -5.56 14.24 6.27
CA ARG A 193 -4.29 14.97 6.53
C ARG A 193 -3.12 14.01 6.61
N ARG A 194 -3.28 12.88 7.31
CA ARG A 194 -2.22 11.88 7.47
C ARG A 194 -1.82 11.27 6.14
N LEU A 195 -2.79 10.79 5.37
CA LEU A 195 -2.56 10.20 4.05
C LEU A 195 -1.98 11.21 3.05
N SER A 196 -2.39 12.49 3.13
CA SER A 196 -1.80 13.55 2.32
C SER A 196 -0.34 13.81 2.71
N ALA A 197 -0.03 13.85 4.02
CA ALA A 197 1.33 14.05 4.50
C ALA A 197 2.28 12.92 4.08
N ASP A 198 1.80 11.66 4.09
CA ASP A 198 2.57 10.50 3.65
C ASP A 198 2.81 10.52 2.13
N ASP A 199 1.79 10.91 1.35
CA ASP A 199 1.92 11.08 -0.11
C ASP A 199 2.91 12.19 -0.47
N GLU A 200 2.84 13.34 0.22
CA GLU A 200 3.80 14.43 0.08
C GLU A 200 5.22 14.02 0.52
N ALA A 201 5.33 13.15 1.52
CA ALA A 201 6.62 12.64 1.98
C ALA A 201 7.30 11.77 0.92
N TRP A 202 6.56 10.93 0.17
CA TRP A 202 7.06 10.26 -1.02
C TRP A 202 7.56 11.27 -2.06
N GLY A 203 6.79 12.30 -2.38
CA GLY A 203 7.21 13.33 -3.33
C GLY A 203 8.46 14.09 -2.88
N ARG A 204 8.60 14.38 -1.57
CA ARG A 204 9.84 14.97 -1.03
C ARG A 204 11.03 14.01 -1.15
N TYR A 205 10.82 12.74 -0.88
CA TYR A 205 11.85 11.71 -1.01
C TYR A 205 12.38 11.64 -2.45
N PHE A 206 11.51 11.51 -3.44
CA PHE A 206 11.91 11.44 -4.85
C PHE A 206 12.69 12.67 -5.30
N ARG A 207 12.19 13.87 -4.98
CA ARG A 207 12.90 15.12 -5.33
C ARG A 207 14.29 15.23 -4.68
N ARG A 208 14.41 14.88 -3.39
CA ARG A 208 15.69 14.99 -2.67
C ARG A 208 16.71 13.95 -3.14
N SER A 209 16.26 12.81 -3.59
CA SER A 209 17.09 11.71 -4.07
C SER A 209 17.33 11.77 -5.59
N ALA A 210 16.82 12.81 -6.28
CA ALA A 210 16.87 12.94 -7.74
C ALA A 210 16.33 11.68 -8.47
N ILE A 211 15.28 11.07 -7.92
CA ILE A 211 14.60 9.91 -8.49
C ILE A 211 13.39 10.42 -9.28
N GLU A 212 13.25 9.94 -10.51
CA GLU A 212 12.07 10.18 -11.36
C GLU A 212 11.18 8.92 -11.38
N PRO A 213 10.16 8.82 -10.51
CA PRO A 213 9.26 7.68 -10.48
C PRO A 213 8.28 7.75 -11.66
N LEU A 214 7.78 6.59 -12.10
CA LEU A 214 6.56 6.57 -12.91
C LEU A 214 5.36 6.93 -12.01
N GLU A 215 4.79 8.11 -12.19
CA GLU A 215 3.58 8.50 -11.47
C GLU A 215 2.32 7.92 -12.13
N LEU A 216 1.47 7.30 -11.31
CA LEU A 216 0.15 6.81 -11.69
C LEU A 216 -0.89 7.30 -10.69
N TYR A 217 -2.00 7.78 -11.21
CA TYR A 217 -3.15 8.21 -10.42
C TYR A 217 -4.30 7.22 -10.57
N TYR A 218 -4.92 6.87 -9.44
CA TYR A 218 -6.03 5.90 -9.44
C TYR A 218 -7.18 6.33 -10.35
N GLU A 219 -7.58 7.61 -10.26
CA GLU A 219 -8.76 8.12 -10.94
C GLU A 219 -8.57 8.30 -12.45
N THR A 220 -7.37 8.68 -12.89
CA THR A 220 -7.10 9.05 -14.28
C THR A 220 -6.36 8.00 -15.08
N ASP A 221 -5.56 7.15 -14.41
CA ASP A 221 -4.74 6.15 -15.10
C ASP A 221 -5.26 4.73 -14.87
N VAL A 222 -5.37 4.31 -13.59
CA VAL A 222 -5.57 2.89 -13.26
C VAL A 222 -7.03 2.47 -13.35
N LYS A 223 -7.96 3.31 -12.87
CA LYS A 223 -9.39 2.99 -12.86
C LYS A 223 -10.01 2.99 -14.27
N PRO A 224 -9.78 4.00 -15.12
CA PRO A 224 -10.36 4.04 -16.45
C PRO A 224 -9.66 3.11 -17.46
N ASP A 225 -8.35 2.90 -17.32
CA ASP A 225 -7.54 2.07 -18.23
C ASP A 225 -6.53 1.19 -17.47
N PRO A 226 -7.00 0.10 -16.85
CA PRO A 226 -6.12 -0.82 -16.14
C PRO A 226 -5.03 -1.45 -17.02
N ALA A 227 -5.36 -1.73 -18.30
CA ALA A 227 -4.41 -2.32 -19.23
C ALA A 227 -3.31 -1.35 -19.61
N GLY A 228 -3.65 -0.10 -19.94
CA GLY A 228 -2.68 0.94 -20.22
C GLY A 228 -1.81 1.27 -19.01
N ALA A 229 -2.35 1.26 -17.79
CA ALA A 229 -1.56 1.46 -16.58
C ALA A 229 -0.51 0.35 -16.40
N VAL A 230 -0.87 -0.93 -16.61
CA VAL A 230 0.06 -2.06 -16.56
C VAL A 230 1.12 -1.95 -17.66
N ALA A 231 0.71 -1.63 -18.89
CA ALA A 231 1.64 -1.44 -20.01
C ALA A 231 2.69 -0.34 -19.73
N ARG A 232 2.27 0.78 -19.13
CA ARG A 232 3.19 1.86 -18.71
C ARG A 232 4.18 1.39 -17.64
N VAL A 233 3.74 0.61 -16.65
CA VAL A 233 4.66 0.05 -15.64
C VAL A 233 5.66 -0.89 -16.28
N LEU A 234 5.21 -1.83 -17.11
CA LEU A 234 6.09 -2.78 -17.78
C LEU A 234 7.10 -2.08 -18.70
N SER A 235 6.66 -1.10 -19.47
CA SER A 235 7.57 -0.27 -20.28
C SER A 235 8.59 0.46 -19.41
N HIS A 236 8.19 1.03 -18.29
CA HIS A 236 9.07 1.75 -17.36
C HIS A 236 10.15 0.84 -16.76
N ILE A 237 9.83 -0.41 -16.49
CA ILE A 237 10.79 -1.41 -15.99
C ILE A 237 11.47 -2.19 -17.12
N GLY A 238 11.20 -1.88 -18.40
CA GLY A 238 11.82 -2.52 -19.58
C GLY A 238 11.43 -3.99 -19.74
N VAL A 239 10.16 -4.32 -19.53
CA VAL A 239 9.58 -5.67 -19.72
C VAL A 239 8.44 -5.59 -20.72
N ASP A 240 8.35 -6.55 -21.63
CA ASP A 240 7.28 -6.60 -22.61
C ASP A 240 5.99 -7.15 -21.98
N LEU A 241 4.86 -6.54 -22.33
CA LEU A 241 3.55 -7.04 -21.95
C LEU A 241 3.21 -8.30 -22.77
N PRO A 242 2.85 -9.44 -22.14
CA PRO A 242 2.44 -10.62 -22.88
C PRO A 242 1.22 -10.32 -23.76
N SER A 243 1.26 -10.72 -25.05
CA SER A 243 0.23 -10.40 -26.04
C SER A 243 -1.16 -10.94 -25.68
N GLU A 244 -1.22 -12.08 -25.02
CA GLU A 244 -2.47 -12.73 -24.61
C GLU A 244 -3.02 -12.20 -23.26
N TRP A 245 -2.25 -11.37 -22.53
CA TRP A 245 -2.69 -10.91 -21.23
C TRP A 245 -3.86 -9.94 -21.34
N LYS A 246 -4.82 -10.13 -20.46
CA LYS A 246 -5.98 -9.23 -20.27
C LYS A 246 -6.11 -8.90 -18.78
N PRO A 247 -6.55 -7.68 -18.44
CA PRO A 247 -6.73 -7.31 -17.06
C PRO A 247 -7.87 -8.13 -16.43
N GLU A 248 -7.52 -9.08 -15.60
CA GLU A 248 -8.45 -9.85 -14.79
C GLU A 248 -8.19 -9.56 -13.31
N THR A 249 -9.24 -9.28 -12.56
CA THR A 249 -9.16 -9.09 -11.13
C THR A 249 -10.39 -9.64 -10.44
N ARG A 250 -10.15 -10.33 -9.32
CA ARG A 250 -11.21 -10.75 -8.39
C ARG A 250 -11.56 -9.66 -7.37
N MET A 251 -10.83 -8.54 -7.39
CA MET A 251 -11.05 -7.46 -6.44
C MET A 251 -12.34 -6.70 -6.76
N VAL A 252 -13.24 -6.69 -5.79
CA VAL A 252 -14.49 -5.94 -5.87
C VAL A 252 -14.28 -4.53 -5.33
N ARG A 253 -14.87 -3.54 -6.03
CA ARG A 253 -14.86 -2.15 -5.58
C ARG A 253 -15.56 -2.05 -4.22
N GLN A 254 -14.89 -1.45 -3.23
CA GLN A 254 -15.44 -1.23 -1.89
C GLN A 254 -16.25 0.09 -1.77
N SER A 255 -16.35 0.87 -2.84
CA SER A 255 -17.18 2.09 -2.85
C SER A 255 -18.63 1.72 -3.08
N ASP A 256 -19.49 2.13 -2.17
CA ASP A 256 -20.93 1.86 -2.13
C ASP A 256 -21.68 3.10 -1.63
N GLU A 257 -23.00 2.96 -1.49
CA GLU A 257 -23.90 4.00 -1.02
C GLU A 257 -23.48 4.61 0.33
N LEU A 258 -22.88 3.83 1.22
CA LEU A 258 -22.39 4.32 2.51
C LEU A 258 -21.23 5.29 2.33
N ASN A 259 -20.28 4.98 1.44
CA ASN A 259 -19.17 5.89 1.14
C ASN A 259 -19.67 7.20 0.53
N ASP A 260 -20.68 7.14 -0.35
CA ASP A 260 -21.29 8.31 -0.96
C ASP A 260 -22.03 9.17 0.06
N ALA A 261 -22.78 8.52 1.00
CA ALA A 261 -23.44 9.21 2.10
C ALA A 261 -22.44 9.89 3.05
N TRP A 262 -21.33 9.22 3.38
CA TRP A 262 -20.29 9.79 4.23
C TRP A 262 -19.53 10.92 3.51
N ARG A 263 -19.35 10.82 2.20
CA ARG A 263 -18.78 11.90 1.40
C ARG A 263 -19.65 13.15 1.44
N ALA A 264 -20.96 13.01 1.22
CA ALA A 264 -21.89 14.11 1.30
C ALA A 264 -21.96 14.74 2.70
N ALA A 265 -21.88 13.91 3.75
CA ALA A 265 -21.81 14.39 5.14
C ALA A 265 -20.53 15.18 5.39
N TYR A 266 -19.39 14.67 4.94
CA TYR A 266 -18.09 15.34 5.08
C TYR A 266 -18.09 16.71 4.39
N ASP A 267 -18.59 16.82 3.16
CA ASP A 267 -18.61 18.07 2.40
C ASP A 267 -19.50 19.12 3.08
N ARG A 268 -20.67 18.72 3.66
CA ARG A 268 -21.51 19.63 4.48
C ARG A 268 -20.78 20.13 5.73
N ASP A 269 -20.15 19.22 6.48
CA ASP A 269 -19.47 19.55 7.73
C ASP A 269 -18.22 20.44 7.49
N ALA A 270 -17.49 20.19 6.40
CA ALA A 270 -16.37 21.01 5.99
C ALA A 270 -16.79 22.45 5.66
N THR A 271 -17.89 22.60 4.89
CA THR A 271 -18.44 23.91 4.54
C THR A 271 -18.90 24.68 5.78
N ALA A 272 -19.62 24.04 6.70
CA ALA A 272 -20.09 24.66 7.94
C ALA A 272 -18.93 25.19 8.80
N ARG A 273 -17.78 24.52 8.82
CA ARG A 273 -16.58 24.93 9.60
C ARG A 273 -15.76 26.03 8.95
N LEU A 274 -15.90 26.27 7.65
CA LEU A 274 -15.27 27.39 6.95
C LEU A 274 -16.08 28.68 7.08
N SER A 275 -17.34 28.58 7.52
CA SER A 275 -18.28 29.71 7.66
C SER A 275 -18.30 30.30 9.08
N VAL A 276 -17.48 29.78 10.00
CA VAL A 276 -17.26 30.22 11.37
C VAL A 276 -15.83 30.74 11.55
#